data_7dcd9b55dee933ce5fbbd053470487cf
#
_entry.id   7dcd9b55dee933ce5fbbd053470487cf
#
_cell.length_a   1.000
_cell.length_b   1.000
_cell.length_c   1.000
_cell.angle_alpha   90.00
_cell.angle_beta   90.00
_cell.angle_gamma   90.00
#
_symmetry.space_group_name_H-M   'P 1'
#
loop_
_entity.id
_entity.type
_entity.pdbx_description
1 polymer ?
#
loop_
_entity_poly.entity_id
_entity_poly.type
_entity_poly.pdbx_seq_one_letter_code
_entity_poly.pdbx_strand_id
1 'polypeptide(L)'
;FKDLGLLIVDEEQRFGVKHKEALKQLKSSVDVLTLSATPIPRTLHMALTGMRDISTIATPPKERVAVESYVTAQSDALIRDIILREFNRQGQVFLVYNRVETIDLFAARLKNLVPEVKIAVAHGQMNEVALENNIYKFSRGLFDVLVCSTIIENGIDMPNANTLVVCDADRLGL
;
A
#
# COMPACT_ATOMS: atom_id res chain seq x y z
N PHE A 1 -18.30 -24.53 3.87
CA PHE A 1 -17.54 -25.22 4.92
C PHE A 1 -18.55 -25.94 5.83
N LYS A 2 -18.30 -27.20 6.15
CA LYS A 2 -19.30 -28.03 6.85
C LYS A 2 -19.19 -27.92 8.38
N ASP A 3 -17.98 -27.70 8.88
CA ASP A 3 -17.68 -27.59 10.32
C ASP A 3 -16.60 -26.49 10.52
N LEU A 4 -17.01 -25.23 10.32
CA LEU A 4 -16.13 -24.08 10.51
C LEU A 4 -16.08 -23.71 12.00
N GLY A 5 -14.92 -23.85 12.64
CA GLY A 5 -14.71 -23.50 14.05
C GLY A 5 -14.18 -22.09 14.26
N LEU A 6 -13.33 -21.61 13.36
CA LEU A 6 -12.71 -20.26 13.45
C LEU A 6 -12.75 -19.57 12.10
N LEU A 7 -13.11 -18.30 12.11
CA LEU A 7 -13.03 -17.38 10.97
C LEU A 7 -12.08 -16.24 11.31
N ILE A 8 -11.05 -16.07 10.50
CA ILE A 8 -10.12 -14.92 10.62
C ILE A 8 -10.44 -13.92 9.51
N VAL A 9 -10.68 -12.67 9.90
CA VAL A 9 -11.02 -11.56 8.99
C VAL A 9 -9.97 -10.49 9.12
N ASP A 10 -9.22 -10.24 8.03
CA ASP A 10 -8.26 -9.16 7.97
C ASP A 10 -8.91 -7.93 7.31
N GLU A 11 -8.62 -6.73 7.87
CA GLU A 11 -9.09 -5.44 7.37
C GLU A 11 -10.63 -5.39 7.15
N GLU A 12 -11.43 -5.79 8.16
CA GLU A 12 -12.91 -5.84 8.10
C GLU A 12 -13.55 -4.55 7.54
N GLN A 13 -12.90 -3.39 7.73
CA GLN A 13 -13.40 -2.10 7.26
C GLN A 13 -13.48 -2.01 5.73
N ARG A 14 -12.72 -2.81 5.00
CA ARG A 14 -12.73 -2.87 3.53
C ARG A 14 -13.92 -3.63 2.96
N PHE A 15 -14.64 -4.36 3.80
CA PHE A 15 -15.78 -5.17 3.35
C PHE A 15 -17.02 -4.31 3.14
N GLY A 16 -17.68 -4.50 2.02
CA GLY A 16 -18.99 -3.92 1.74
C GLY A 16 -20.09 -4.47 2.67
N VAL A 17 -21.23 -3.79 2.71
CA VAL A 17 -22.36 -4.11 3.60
C VAL A 17 -22.81 -5.57 3.52
N LYS A 18 -22.93 -6.12 2.31
CA LYS A 18 -23.34 -7.53 2.10
C LYS A 18 -22.38 -8.53 2.76
N HIS A 19 -21.07 -8.31 2.64
CA HIS A 19 -20.07 -9.17 3.27
C HIS A 19 -20.11 -9.04 4.80
N LYS A 20 -20.32 -7.84 5.33
CA LYS A 20 -20.47 -7.61 6.78
C LYS A 20 -21.70 -8.29 7.36
N GLU A 21 -22.82 -8.31 6.61
CA GLU A 21 -24.04 -9.02 7.02
C GLU A 21 -23.82 -10.54 7.02
N ALA A 22 -23.20 -11.09 5.99
CA ALA A 22 -22.86 -12.52 5.95
C ALA A 22 -21.93 -12.92 7.11
N LEU A 23 -20.94 -12.09 7.45
CA LEU A 23 -20.07 -12.29 8.61
C LEU A 23 -20.84 -12.27 9.93
N LYS A 24 -21.82 -11.36 10.08
CA LYS A 24 -22.67 -11.32 11.29
C LYS A 24 -23.48 -12.59 11.49
N GLN A 25 -23.98 -13.19 10.41
CA GLN A 25 -24.71 -14.45 10.48
C GLN A 25 -23.81 -15.62 10.93
N LEU A 26 -22.55 -15.65 10.46
CA LEU A 26 -21.58 -16.66 10.86
C LEU A 26 -21.13 -16.51 12.33
N LYS A 27 -21.09 -15.29 12.86
CA LYS A 27 -20.68 -15.00 14.26
C LYS A 27 -21.54 -15.68 15.33
N SER A 28 -22.72 -16.17 15.00
CA SER A 28 -23.59 -16.89 15.95
C SER A 28 -23.17 -18.35 16.21
N SER A 29 -22.35 -18.92 15.32
CA SER A 29 -21.97 -20.34 15.36
C SER A 29 -20.47 -20.60 15.20
N VAL A 30 -19.67 -19.59 14.99
CA VAL A 30 -18.23 -19.68 14.67
C VAL A 30 -17.48 -18.61 15.46
N ASP A 31 -16.34 -18.94 16.04
CA ASP A 31 -15.42 -17.97 16.61
C ASP A 31 -14.85 -17.07 15.53
N VAL A 32 -14.84 -15.75 15.76
CA VAL A 32 -14.37 -14.77 14.76
C VAL A 32 -13.27 -13.91 15.33
N LEU A 33 -12.09 -14.00 14.73
CA LEU A 33 -10.95 -13.13 14.98
C LEU A 33 -10.87 -12.06 13.88
N THR A 34 -10.96 -10.79 14.26
CA THR A 34 -10.82 -9.68 13.32
C THR A 34 -9.47 -9.00 13.55
N LEU A 35 -8.72 -8.78 12.48
CA LEU A 35 -7.44 -8.08 12.50
C LEU A 35 -7.58 -6.71 11.81
N SER A 36 -6.85 -5.71 12.27
CA SER A 36 -6.74 -4.41 11.61
C SER A 36 -5.40 -3.76 11.94
N ALA A 37 -4.75 -3.20 10.92
CA ALA A 37 -3.52 -2.43 11.08
C ALA A 37 -3.78 -0.95 11.39
N THR A 38 -5.03 -0.47 11.23
CA THR A 38 -5.38 0.92 11.52
C THR A 38 -5.61 1.13 13.02
N PRO A 39 -5.03 2.18 13.62
CA PRO A 39 -5.28 2.49 15.03
C PRO A 39 -6.76 2.73 15.27
N ILE A 40 -7.35 2.03 16.24
CA ILE A 40 -8.72 2.29 16.67
C ILE A 40 -8.69 3.51 17.59
N PRO A 41 -9.40 4.62 17.26
CA PRO A 41 -9.47 5.77 18.15
C PRO A 41 -9.93 5.38 19.56
N ARG A 42 -9.35 6.00 20.59
CA ARG A 42 -9.63 5.66 22.00
C ARG A 42 -11.12 5.66 22.34
N THR A 43 -11.88 6.57 21.77
CA THR A 43 -13.34 6.65 21.92
C THR A 43 -14.06 5.43 21.34
N LEU A 44 -13.62 4.95 20.18
CA LEU A 44 -14.19 3.76 19.55
C LEU A 44 -13.74 2.49 20.31
N HIS A 45 -12.51 2.46 20.80
CA HIS A 45 -12.02 1.39 21.66
C HIS A 45 -12.88 1.25 22.93
N MET A 46 -13.21 2.35 23.61
CA MET A 46 -14.08 2.35 24.79
C MET A 46 -15.51 1.90 24.47
N ALA A 47 -16.04 2.26 23.30
CA ALA A 47 -17.37 1.82 22.87
C ALA A 47 -17.41 0.30 22.52
N LEU A 48 -16.31 -0.27 22.08
CA LEU A 48 -16.21 -1.68 21.68
C LEU A 48 -15.83 -2.61 22.85
N THR A 49 -15.22 -2.11 23.92
CA THR A 49 -14.77 -2.93 25.07
C THR A 49 -15.92 -3.61 25.83
N GLY A 50 -17.16 -3.17 25.67
CA GLY A 50 -18.33 -3.87 26.21
C GLY A 50 -18.96 -4.92 25.28
N MET A 51 -18.48 -4.98 24.01
CA MET A 51 -19.05 -5.83 22.95
C MET A 51 -18.09 -6.89 22.40
N ARG A 52 -16.77 -6.68 22.55
CA ARG A 52 -15.73 -7.57 22.02
C ARG A 52 -14.48 -7.50 22.88
N ASP A 53 -13.80 -8.62 23.01
CA ASP A 53 -12.45 -8.65 23.55
C ASP A 53 -11.48 -8.04 22.54
N ILE A 54 -10.64 -7.10 22.99
CA ILE A 54 -9.69 -6.40 22.12
C ILE A 54 -8.28 -6.61 22.69
N SER A 55 -7.39 -7.09 21.84
CA SER A 55 -5.96 -7.18 22.11
C SER A 55 -5.20 -6.24 21.19
N THR A 56 -4.24 -5.50 21.77
CA THR A 56 -3.39 -4.57 21.02
C THR A 56 -1.96 -5.09 21.00
N ILE A 57 -1.41 -5.30 19.79
CA ILE A 57 0.00 -5.63 19.58
C ILE A 57 0.76 -4.31 19.42
N ALA A 58 1.39 -3.82 20.49
CA ALA A 58 2.08 -2.54 20.50
C ALA A 58 3.60 -2.64 20.23
N THR A 59 4.17 -3.84 20.35
CA THR A 59 5.60 -4.05 20.16
C THR A 59 5.90 -4.36 18.69
N PRO A 60 6.66 -3.49 17.98
CA PRO A 60 7.06 -3.77 16.62
C PRO A 60 8.08 -4.92 16.55
N PRO A 61 8.22 -5.60 15.40
CA PRO A 61 9.31 -6.56 15.19
C PRO A 61 10.67 -5.92 15.44
N LYS A 62 11.60 -6.66 16.03
CA LYS A 62 12.94 -6.14 16.42
C LYS A 62 13.77 -5.62 15.25
N GLU A 63 13.51 -6.13 14.04
CA GLU A 63 14.24 -5.77 12.81
C GLU A 63 13.62 -4.56 12.07
N ARG A 64 12.53 -4.01 12.57
CA ARG A 64 11.86 -2.89 11.91
C ARG A 64 12.61 -1.59 12.16
N VAL A 65 13.28 -1.08 11.15
CA VAL A 65 13.89 0.25 11.15
C VAL A 65 12.80 1.30 10.93
N ALA A 66 12.90 2.43 11.65
CA ALA A 66 11.98 3.55 11.46
C ALA A 66 12.13 4.16 10.05
N VAL A 67 10.99 4.54 9.44
CA VAL A 67 10.99 5.23 8.15
C VAL A 67 11.39 6.69 8.38
N GLU A 68 12.43 7.13 7.66
CA GLU A 68 12.80 8.55 7.61
C GLU A 68 11.90 9.27 6.61
N SER A 69 11.26 10.35 7.03
CA SER A 69 10.31 11.10 6.23
C SER A 69 10.81 12.53 5.98
N TYR A 70 10.75 12.97 4.73
CA TYR A 70 11.16 14.31 4.30
C TYR A 70 10.01 14.99 3.56
N VAL A 71 9.75 16.25 3.90
CA VAL A 71 8.80 17.11 3.17
C VAL A 71 9.60 18.23 2.52
N THR A 72 9.52 18.34 1.19
CA THR A 72 10.35 19.27 0.43
C THR A 72 9.65 19.70 -0.86
N ALA A 73 10.13 20.79 -1.48
CA ALA A 73 9.65 21.21 -2.79
C ALA A 73 10.03 20.18 -3.86
N GLN A 74 9.06 19.83 -4.71
CA GLN A 74 9.28 18.89 -5.80
C GLN A 74 10.13 19.52 -6.91
N SER A 75 11.16 18.81 -7.36
CA SER A 75 11.94 19.15 -8.55
C SER A 75 12.39 17.88 -9.28
N ASP A 76 12.66 18.02 -10.59
CA ASP A 76 13.18 16.91 -11.39
C ASP A 76 14.55 16.43 -10.90
N ALA A 77 15.41 17.37 -10.50
CA ALA A 77 16.71 17.04 -9.96
C ALA A 77 16.59 16.17 -8.69
N LEU A 78 15.71 16.54 -7.78
CA LEU A 78 15.48 15.77 -6.56
C LEU A 78 14.94 14.36 -6.87
N ILE A 79 13.94 14.25 -7.75
CA ILE A 79 13.36 12.94 -8.12
C ILE A 79 14.44 12.06 -8.76
N ARG A 80 15.23 12.64 -9.66
CA ARG A 80 16.35 11.94 -10.29
C ARG A 80 17.34 11.42 -9.26
N ASP A 81 17.76 12.27 -8.34
CA ASP A 81 18.75 11.90 -7.32
C ASP A 81 18.23 10.79 -6.39
N ILE A 82 16.95 10.84 -5.99
CA ILE A 82 16.30 9.80 -5.21
C ILE A 82 16.30 8.47 -5.96
N ILE A 83 15.87 8.47 -7.23
CA ILE A 83 15.80 7.25 -8.05
C ILE A 83 17.19 6.66 -8.24
N LEU A 84 18.19 7.46 -8.60
CA LEU A 84 19.56 6.98 -8.83
C LEU A 84 20.22 6.46 -7.55
N ARG A 85 19.95 7.09 -6.40
CA ARG A 85 20.42 6.61 -5.10
C ARG A 85 19.89 5.21 -4.80
N GLU A 86 18.59 4.97 -5.04
CA GLU A 86 18.00 3.64 -4.87
C GLU A 86 18.55 2.62 -5.87
N PHE A 87 18.60 2.99 -7.15
CA PHE A 87 19.13 2.14 -8.21
C PHE A 87 20.57 1.68 -7.92
N ASN A 88 21.44 2.59 -7.48
CA ASN A 88 22.82 2.29 -7.14
C ASN A 88 23.00 1.33 -5.97
N ARG A 89 22.04 1.27 -5.05
CA ARG A 89 22.02 0.33 -3.94
C ARG A 89 21.17 -0.92 -4.20
N GLN A 90 20.72 -1.11 -5.45
CA GLN A 90 19.85 -2.21 -5.87
C GLN A 90 18.49 -2.25 -5.17
N GLY A 91 18.05 -1.11 -4.66
CA GLY A 91 16.69 -0.92 -4.14
C GLY A 91 15.70 -0.51 -5.22
N GLN A 92 14.44 -0.44 -4.85
CA GLN A 92 13.34 -0.04 -5.74
C GLN A 92 12.63 1.20 -5.18
N VAL A 93 12.08 2.01 -6.08
CA VAL A 93 11.32 3.21 -5.75
C VAL A 93 9.84 3.00 -6.06
N PHE A 94 9.00 3.25 -5.07
CA PHE A 94 7.57 3.35 -5.23
C PHE A 94 7.20 4.83 -5.35
N LEU A 95 6.71 5.27 -6.52
CA LEU A 95 6.43 6.67 -6.78
C LEU A 95 4.92 6.87 -6.98
N VAL A 96 4.30 7.57 -6.03
CA VAL A 96 2.88 7.89 -6.07
C VAL A 96 2.67 9.20 -6.82
N TYR A 97 1.89 9.12 -7.91
CA TYR A 97 1.49 10.25 -8.73
C TYR A 97 -0.02 10.19 -8.98
N ASN A 98 -0.78 10.98 -8.23
CA ASN A 98 -2.25 10.86 -8.14
C ASN A 98 -3.01 11.60 -9.26
N ARG A 99 -2.50 11.57 -10.50
CA ARG A 99 -3.18 12.15 -11.68
C ARG A 99 -3.16 11.13 -12.81
N VAL A 100 -4.17 10.26 -12.83
CA VAL A 100 -4.24 9.13 -13.77
C VAL A 100 -4.18 9.59 -15.24
N GLU A 101 -4.80 10.74 -15.56
CA GLU A 101 -4.85 11.29 -16.93
C GLU A 101 -3.47 11.65 -17.49
N THR A 102 -2.50 11.94 -16.63
CA THR A 102 -1.15 12.38 -17.02
C THR A 102 -0.04 11.46 -16.53
N ILE A 103 -0.38 10.33 -15.92
CA ILE A 103 0.61 9.40 -15.32
C ILE A 103 1.57 8.83 -16.36
N ASP A 104 1.09 8.52 -17.57
CA ASP A 104 1.92 8.00 -18.65
C ASP A 104 2.89 9.06 -19.18
N LEU A 105 2.44 10.32 -19.30
CA LEU A 105 3.31 11.45 -19.67
C LEU A 105 4.38 11.69 -18.59
N PHE A 106 4.00 11.60 -17.34
CA PHE A 106 4.94 11.71 -16.22
C PHE A 106 5.97 10.58 -16.24
N ALA A 107 5.55 9.34 -16.46
CA ALA A 107 6.45 8.20 -16.59
C ALA A 107 7.39 8.32 -17.81
N ALA A 108 6.89 8.83 -18.94
CA ALA A 108 7.73 9.11 -20.12
C ALA A 108 8.78 10.19 -19.83
N ARG A 109 8.41 11.26 -19.10
CA ARG A 109 9.34 12.28 -18.62
C ARG A 109 10.41 11.69 -17.71
N LEU A 110 10.04 10.83 -16.78
CA LEU A 110 10.99 10.15 -15.89
C LEU A 110 11.96 9.26 -16.67
N LYS A 111 11.50 8.54 -17.69
CA LYS A 111 12.39 7.73 -18.57
C LYS A 111 13.45 8.58 -19.27
N ASN A 112 13.10 9.80 -19.65
CA ASN A 112 14.08 10.72 -20.24
C ASN A 112 15.03 11.28 -19.18
N LEU A 113 14.57 11.44 -17.95
CA LEU A 113 15.36 12.00 -16.84
C LEU A 113 16.37 10.97 -16.28
N VAL A 114 15.98 9.69 -16.25
CA VAL A 114 16.77 8.57 -15.72
C VAL A 114 16.71 7.37 -16.70
N PRO A 115 17.35 7.48 -17.87
CA PRO A 115 17.26 6.46 -18.92
C PRO A 115 17.84 5.10 -18.52
N GLU A 116 18.68 5.05 -17.50
CA GLU A 116 19.33 3.86 -16.98
C GLU A 116 18.39 2.95 -16.17
N VAL A 117 17.22 3.45 -15.71
CA VAL A 117 16.29 2.69 -14.87
C VAL A 117 15.07 2.19 -15.65
N LYS A 118 14.55 1.05 -15.22
CA LYS A 118 13.34 0.44 -15.78
C LYS A 118 12.12 0.92 -15.00
N ILE A 119 11.20 1.60 -15.68
CA ILE A 119 10.01 2.20 -15.07
C ILE A 119 8.76 1.45 -15.52
N ALA A 120 7.94 1.04 -14.57
CA ALA A 120 6.58 0.54 -14.81
C ALA A 120 5.55 1.56 -14.33
N VAL A 121 4.35 1.47 -14.91
CA VAL A 121 3.18 2.27 -14.51
C VAL A 121 2.07 1.35 -14.02
N ALA A 122 1.35 1.77 -12.97
CA ALA A 122 0.22 1.03 -12.41
C ALA A 122 -0.87 2.00 -11.92
N HIS A 123 -2.05 1.96 -12.54
CA HIS A 123 -3.19 2.79 -12.14
C HIS A 123 -4.53 2.10 -12.45
N GLY A 124 -5.60 2.54 -11.76
CA GLY A 124 -6.91 1.88 -11.80
C GLY A 124 -7.67 1.91 -13.13
N GLN A 125 -7.23 2.69 -14.13
CA GLN A 125 -7.83 2.68 -15.48
C GLN A 125 -7.12 1.70 -16.43
N MET A 126 -6.05 1.05 -15.98
CA MET A 126 -5.40 -0.01 -16.77
C MET A 126 -6.27 -1.26 -16.82
N ASN A 127 -6.07 -2.08 -17.86
CA ASN A 127 -6.58 -3.44 -17.87
C ASN A 127 -6.03 -4.22 -16.66
N GLU A 128 -6.88 -4.95 -15.96
CA GLU A 128 -6.56 -5.70 -14.73
C GLU A 128 -5.34 -6.61 -14.91
N VAL A 129 -5.30 -7.36 -16.02
CA VAL A 129 -4.17 -8.26 -16.33
C VAL A 129 -2.85 -7.49 -16.49
N ALA A 130 -2.88 -6.31 -17.14
CA ALA A 130 -1.70 -5.48 -17.32
C ALA A 130 -1.24 -4.87 -15.99
N LEU A 131 -2.20 -4.43 -15.16
CA LEU A 131 -1.93 -3.90 -13.82
C LEU A 131 -1.25 -4.94 -12.94
N GLU A 132 -1.85 -6.13 -12.81
CA GLU A 132 -1.30 -7.24 -12.03
C GLU A 132 0.10 -7.65 -12.51
N ASN A 133 0.29 -7.75 -13.84
CA ASN A 133 1.57 -8.11 -14.42
C ASN A 133 2.67 -7.07 -14.12
N ASN A 134 2.35 -5.77 -14.18
CA ASN A 134 3.33 -4.73 -13.85
C ASN A 134 3.69 -4.75 -12.36
N ILE A 135 2.71 -4.93 -11.48
CA ILE A 135 2.92 -5.06 -10.04
C ILE A 135 3.76 -6.32 -9.73
N TYR A 136 3.40 -7.46 -10.32
CA TYR A 136 4.15 -8.70 -10.16
C TYR A 136 5.61 -8.58 -10.63
N LYS A 137 5.83 -7.99 -11.80
CA LYS A 137 7.19 -7.77 -12.32
C LYS A 137 7.99 -6.82 -11.42
N PHE A 138 7.35 -5.79 -10.87
CA PHE A 138 8.01 -4.89 -9.92
C PHE A 138 8.37 -5.64 -8.63
N SER A 139 7.48 -6.42 -8.04
CA SER A 139 7.77 -7.21 -6.83
C SER A 139 8.91 -8.22 -7.03
N ARG A 140 9.14 -8.65 -8.28
CA ARG A 140 10.26 -9.55 -8.66
C ARG A 140 11.55 -8.82 -9.04
N GLY A 141 11.61 -7.49 -8.88
CA GLY A 141 12.82 -6.71 -9.20
C GLY A 141 13.08 -6.51 -10.69
N LEU A 142 12.08 -6.75 -11.57
CA LEU A 142 12.24 -6.57 -13.02
C LEU A 142 12.08 -5.10 -13.45
N PHE A 143 11.57 -4.26 -12.55
CA PHE A 143 11.48 -2.82 -12.66
C PHE A 143 12.10 -2.17 -11.43
N ASP A 144 12.76 -1.04 -11.62
CA ASP A 144 13.43 -0.29 -10.56
C ASP A 144 12.51 0.76 -9.94
N VAL A 145 11.57 1.29 -10.75
CA VAL A 145 10.59 2.29 -10.33
C VAL A 145 9.20 1.85 -10.72
N LEU A 146 8.25 1.93 -9.78
CA LEU A 146 6.83 1.79 -10.05
C LEU A 146 6.14 3.13 -9.83
N VAL A 147 5.65 3.73 -10.91
CA VAL A 147 4.82 4.93 -10.87
C VAL A 147 3.36 4.49 -10.75
N CYS A 148 2.68 4.90 -9.68
CA CYS A 148 1.31 4.47 -9.44
C CYS A 148 0.41 5.60 -8.95
N SER A 149 -0.89 5.43 -9.14
CA SER A 149 -1.89 6.16 -8.38
C SER A 149 -2.08 5.51 -6.99
N THR A 150 -2.81 6.14 -6.08
CA THR A 150 -2.98 5.73 -4.67
C THR A 150 -3.56 4.32 -4.43
N ILE A 151 -3.81 3.54 -5.48
CA ILE A 151 -4.67 2.34 -5.42
C ILE A 151 -3.91 1.03 -5.14
N ILE A 152 -2.59 1.05 -4.97
CA ILE A 152 -1.87 -0.20 -4.64
C ILE A 152 -1.91 -0.43 -3.13
N GLU A 153 -3.10 -0.75 -2.63
CA GLU A 153 -3.35 -1.05 -1.22
C GLU A 153 -3.29 -2.55 -0.88
N ASN A 154 -3.00 -3.40 -1.84
CA ASN A 154 -3.24 -4.84 -1.70
C ASN A 154 -2.02 -5.59 -1.16
N GLY A 155 -1.64 -5.41 0.10
CA GLY A 155 -0.85 -6.38 0.87
C GLY A 155 0.24 -7.19 0.15
N ILE A 156 0.77 -6.67 -0.99
CA ILE A 156 1.84 -7.32 -1.72
C ILE A 156 3.15 -6.94 -1.04
N ASP A 157 3.87 -7.94 -0.60
CA ASP A 157 5.19 -7.75 -0.03
C ASP A 157 6.17 -7.33 -1.12
N MET A 158 6.82 -6.18 -0.92
CA MET A 158 7.80 -5.58 -1.82
C MET A 158 9.08 -5.25 -1.04
N PRO A 159 9.86 -6.25 -0.64
CA PRO A 159 10.96 -6.09 0.32
C PRO A 159 12.07 -5.15 -0.18
N ASN A 160 12.20 -4.96 -1.49
CA ASN A 160 13.21 -4.08 -2.09
C ASN A 160 12.70 -2.65 -2.35
N ALA A 161 11.41 -2.37 -2.17
CA ALA A 161 10.84 -1.03 -2.33
C ALA A 161 11.12 -0.19 -1.07
N ASN A 162 12.35 0.26 -0.92
CA ASN A 162 12.84 0.95 0.28
C ASN A 162 12.54 2.45 0.29
N THR A 163 12.19 3.05 -0.84
CA THR A 163 11.88 4.47 -0.95
C THR A 163 10.50 4.68 -1.54
N LEU A 164 9.69 5.45 -0.83
CA LEU A 164 8.41 5.96 -1.28
C LEU A 164 8.54 7.45 -1.59
N VAL A 165 8.19 7.83 -2.82
CA VAL A 165 8.07 9.22 -3.25
C VAL A 165 6.61 9.55 -3.47
N VAL A 166 6.11 10.60 -2.85
CA VAL A 166 4.73 11.06 -3.02
C VAL A 166 4.74 12.43 -3.67
N CYS A 167 4.30 12.50 -4.91
CA CYS A 167 4.15 13.76 -5.64
C CYS A 167 2.86 14.49 -5.22
N ASP A 168 2.91 15.83 -5.14
CA ASP A 168 1.75 16.65 -4.75
C ASP A 168 1.10 16.15 -3.44
N ALA A 169 1.90 15.86 -2.42
CA ALA A 169 1.45 15.27 -1.15
C ALA A 169 0.40 16.13 -0.42
N ASP A 170 0.39 17.44 -0.65
CA ASP A 170 -0.61 18.39 -0.18
C ASP A 170 -2.03 18.08 -0.66
N ARG A 171 -2.18 17.31 -1.74
CA ARG A 171 -3.47 16.93 -2.34
C ARG A 171 -4.02 15.60 -1.83
N LEU A 172 -3.28 14.86 -1.02
CA LEU A 172 -3.73 13.56 -0.52
C LEU A 172 -4.73 13.67 0.63
N GLY A 173 -4.95 14.87 1.15
CA GLY A 173 -5.80 15.12 2.32
C GLY A 173 -5.17 14.62 3.62
N LEU A 174 -5.86 14.86 4.70
CA LEU A 174 -5.55 14.39 6.05
C LEU A 174 -6.41 13.17 6.40
#